data_9e49a32dd9624b47810893fa4f0f2233
#
_entry.id   9e49a32dd9624b47810893fa4f0f2233
#
_cell.length_a   1.000
_cell.length_b   1.000
_cell.length_c   1.000
_cell.angle_alpha   90.00
_cell.angle_beta   90.00
_cell.angle_gamma   90.00
#
_symmetry.space_group_name_H-M   'P 1'
#
loop_
_entity.id
_entity.type
_entity.pdbx_description
1 polymer ?
#
loop_
_entity_poly.entity_id
_entity_poly.type
_entity_poly.pdbx_seq_one_letter_code
_entity_poly.pdbx_strand_id
1 'polypeptide(L)'
;EELPTALYPGEGDEPDASGVWTGSVIYGEGKYHAFYTGYCLTAEYQQTICHATSEDGITWTKDAANPVITPMIELYEKLDWRDPYVFYNEEDKCYWILISARRLDMPVTRRGCIVLYRSKDLVNWEYYGPLYSAGNTNCPECSEMYKIGDTWYLSYSRFSEFVNTIYRTSKSPFGPWKKPKKDGIGGRRFYAAKSMQDD
;
A
#
# COMPACT_ATOMS: atom_id res chain seq x y z
N GLU A 1 -23.55 4.41 12.23
CA GLU A 1 -24.09 5.45 11.35
C GLU A 1 -23.35 5.38 10.01
N GLU A 2 -24.06 5.43 8.88
CA GLU A 2 -23.46 5.44 7.56
C GLU A 2 -23.02 6.86 7.23
N LEU A 3 -21.74 7.02 6.90
CA LEU A 3 -21.17 8.31 6.49
C LEU A 3 -21.31 8.50 4.97
N PRO A 4 -21.27 9.74 4.46
CA PRO A 4 -21.28 9.98 3.02
C PRO A 4 -20.05 9.37 2.35
N THR A 5 -20.15 9.11 1.04
CA THR A 5 -19.01 8.63 0.25
C THR A 5 -17.88 9.64 0.31
N ALA A 6 -16.71 9.18 0.78
CA ALA A 6 -15.54 10.03 0.98
C ALA A 6 -14.91 10.52 -0.34
N LEU A 7 -14.75 9.63 -1.30
CA LEU A 7 -14.12 9.92 -2.59
C LEU A 7 -14.92 9.29 -3.74
N TYR A 8 -15.21 10.07 -4.75
CA TYR A 8 -15.78 9.61 -6.02
C TYR A 8 -14.66 9.47 -7.06
N PRO A 9 -14.80 8.56 -8.04
CA PRO A 9 -13.93 8.57 -9.23
C PRO A 9 -13.90 9.94 -9.89
N GLY A 10 -12.78 10.28 -10.50
CA GLY A 10 -12.63 11.47 -11.32
C GLY A 10 -13.29 11.35 -12.69
N GLU A 11 -13.03 12.31 -13.54
CA GLU A 11 -13.54 12.36 -14.90
C GLU A 11 -12.42 12.45 -15.93
N GLY A 12 -12.71 12.05 -17.17
CA GLY A 12 -11.80 12.16 -18.29
C GLY A 12 -10.47 11.45 -18.08
N ASP A 13 -9.38 12.20 -18.04
CA ASP A 13 -8.00 11.68 -17.92
C ASP A 13 -7.47 11.76 -16.48
N GLU A 14 -8.32 12.02 -15.50
CA GLU A 14 -7.91 11.98 -14.09
C GLU A 14 -7.40 10.59 -13.69
N PRO A 15 -6.39 10.50 -12.81
CA PRO A 15 -5.72 9.24 -12.50
C PRO A 15 -6.62 8.19 -11.84
N ASP A 16 -7.79 8.57 -11.38
CA ASP A 16 -8.81 7.70 -10.77
C ASP A 16 -10.15 7.71 -11.51
N ALA A 17 -10.18 8.14 -12.78
CA ALA A 17 -11.41 8.25 -13.57
C ALA A 17 -12.16 6.93 -13.77
N SER A 18 -11.45 5.79 -13.71
CA SER A 18 -12.07 4.45 -13.80
C SER A 18 -12.31 3.81 -12.43
N GLY A 19 -11.83 4.39 -11.34
CA GLY A 19 -12.08 3.90 -9.99
C GLY A 19 -11.12 4.40 -8.92
N VAL A 20 -11.65 4.50 -7.72
CA VAL A 20 -10.92 4.68 -6.46
C VAL A 20 -10.82 3.30 -5.81
N TRP A 21 -9.59 2.77 -5.71
CA TRP A 21 -9.36 1.44 -5.16
C TRP A 21 -8.73 1.50 -3.77
N THR A 22 -8.31 0.35 -3.26
CA THR A 22 -7.72 0.17 -1.93
C THR A 22 -6.71 1.24 -1.57
N GLY A 23 -6.77 1.66 -0.31
CA GLY A 23 -5.88 2.64 0.28
C GLY A 23 -5.81 2.53 1.79
N SER A 24 -5.23 3.54 2.40
CA SER A 24 -5.15 3.70 3.86
C SER A 24 -5.20 5.18 4.24
N VAL A 25 -5.54 5.43 5.50
CA VAL A 25 -5.66 6.77 6.07
C VAL A 25 -4.74 6.89 7.26
N ILE A 26 -4.12 8.06 7.41
CA ILE A 26 -3.33 8.44 8.58
C ILE A 26 -3.70 9.85 9.01
N TYR A 27 -3.69 10.11 10.32
CA TYR A 27 -3.68 11.46 10.86
C TYR A 27 -2.23 11.91 11.06
N GLY A 28 -1.86 13.01 10.44
CA GLY A 28 -0.52 13.56 10.52
C GLY A 28 -0.51 15.01 10.05
N GLU A 29 0.50 15.78 10.43
CA GLU A 29 0.63 17.19 10.02
C GLU A 29 -0.65 18.03 10.23
N GLY A 30 -1.43 17.67 11.28
CA GLY A 30 -2.62 18.40 11.70
C GLY A 30 -3.92 18.04 10.97
N LYS A 31 -3.95 17.07 10.06
CA LYS A 31 -5.14 16.64 9.31
C LYS A 31 -5.10 15.17 8.94
N TYR A 32 -6.18 14.67 8.37
CA TYR A 32 -6.23 13.32 7.81
C TYR A 32 -5.70 13.30 6.39
N HIS A 33 -4.93 12.27 6.06
CA HIS A 33 -4.38 11.98 4.74
C HIS A 33 -4.83 10.61 4.30
N ALA A 34 -5.51 10.52 3.17
CA ALA A 34 -5.84 9.27 2.49
C ALA A 34 -4.90 9.08 1.31
N PHE A 35 -4.17 7.96 1.30
CA PHE A 35 -3.45 7.50 0.13
C PHE A 35 -4.21 6.31 -0.44
N TYR A 36 -4.52 6.35 -1.73
CA TYR A 36 -5.35 5.35 -2.39
C TYR A 36 -4.84 5.03 -3.79
N THR A 37 -5.26 3.90 -4.32
CA THR A 37 -4.98 3.56 -5.71
C THR A 37 -5.96 4.29 -6.61
N GLY A 38 -5.45 5.20 -7.42
CA GLY A 38 -6.16 5.74 -8.58
C GLY A 38 -6.09 4.75 -9.72
N TYR A 39 -7.24 4.38 -10.29
CA TYR A 39 -7.35 3.52 -11.45
C TYR A 39 -7.94 4.30 -12.62
N CYS A 40 -7.19 4.36 -13.73
CA CYS A 40 -7.64 4.93 -14.99
C CYS A 40 -7.27 4.00 -16.15
N LEU A 41 -8.27 3.38 -16.76
CA LEU A 41 -8.10 2.37 -17.81
C LEU A 41 -7.39 2.91 -19.07
N THR A 42 -7.58 4.19 -19.35
CA THR A 42 -7.07 4.87 -20.56
C THR A 42 -5.70 5.52 -20.33
N ALA A 43 -5.26 5.64 -19.07
CA ALA A 43 -3.97 6.25 -18.76
C ALA A 43 -2.79 5.34 -19.11
N GLU A 44 -1.62 5.94 -19.34
CA GLU A 44 -0.38 5.21 -19.56
C GLU A 44 -0.02 4.32 -18.36
N TYR A 45 -0.20 4.85 -17.14
CA TYR A 45 -0.09 4.12 -15.87
C TYR A 45 -1.50 3.90 -15.32
N GLN A 46 -2.04 2.71 -15.53
CA GLN A 46 -3.42 2.43 -15.14
C GLN A 46 -3.64 2.43 -13.63
N GLN A 47 -2.60 2.15 -12.85
CA GLN A 47 -2.63 2.16 -11.40
C GLN A 47 -1.54 3.10 -10.88
N THR A 48 -1.93 4.07 -10.08
CA THR A 48 -1.04 5.06 -9.50
C THR A 48 -1.47 5.35 -8.06
N ILE A 49 -0.61 5.97 -7.27
CA ILE A 49 -0.98 6.37 -5.92
C ILE A 49 -1.45 7.80 -5.95
N CYS A 50 -2.69 7.98 -5.52
CA CYS A 50 -3.34 9.26 -5.34
C CYS A 50 -3.46 9.63 -3.86
N HIS A 51 -3.65 10.90 -3.60
CA HIS A 51 -3.73 11.49 -2.27
C HIS A 51 -4.97 12.38 -2.14
N ALA A 52 -5.57 12.37 -0.97
CA ALA A 52 -6.63 13.30 -0.57
C ALA A 52 -6.46 13.67 0.90
N THR A 53 -6.97 14.83 1.30
CA THR A 53 -6.91 15.32 2.67
C THR A 53 -8.28 15.65 3.22
N SER A 54 -8.40 15.62 4.55
CA SER A 54 -9.62 15.99 5.27
C SER A 54 -9.27 16.60 6.63
N GLU A 55 -10.01 17.60 7.04
CA GLU A 55 -9.91 18.21 8.37
C GLU A 55 -10.78 17.48 9.42
N ASP A 56 -11.84 16.82 8.96
CA ASP A 56 -12.87 16.21 9.82
C ASP A 56 -12.97 14.67 9.68
N GLY A 57 -12.24 14.07 8.74
CA GLY A 57 -12.31 12.66 8.40
C GLY A 57 -13.56 12.26 7.60
N ILE A 58 -14.41 13.22 7.24
CA ILE A 58 -15.68 13.01 6.55
C ILE A 58 -15.66 13.67 5.17
N THR A 59 -15.26 14.93 5.11
CA THR A 59 -15.18 15.72 3.88
C THR A 59 -13.77 15.65 3.33
N TRP A 60 -13.60 15.09 2.14
CA TRP A 60 -12.29 14.86 1.54
C TRP A 60 -12.06 15.71 0.31
N THR A 61 -10.86 16.23 0.17
CA THR A 61 -10.40 16.98 -0.99
C THR A 61 -9.24 16.24 -1.65
N LYS A 62 -9.39 15.89 -2.92
CA LYS A 62 -8.31 15.29 -3.72
C LYS A 62 -7.18 16.28 -3.93
N ASP A 63 -5.95 15.79 -3.88
CA ASP A 63 -4.77 16.59 -4.17
C ASP A 63 -4.72 16.95 -5.67
N ALA A 64 -4.51 18.22 -5.97
CA ALA A 64 -4.37 18.69 -7.35
C ALA A 64 -3.12 18.15 -8.05
N ALA A 65 -2.13 17.68 -7.28
CA ALA A 65 -0.91 17.07 -7.80
C ALA A 65 -1.04 15.56 -8.12
N ASN A 66 -2.25 14.98 -7.97
CA ASN A 66 -2.45 13.57 -8.29
C ASN A 66 -2.10 13.23 -9.75
N PRO A 67 -1.46 12.07 -9.98
CA PRO A 67 -1.01 11.08 -9.02
C PRO A 67 0.29 11.51 -8.31
N VAL A 68 0.39 11.28 -6.99
CA VAL A 68 1.57 11.69 -6.18
C VAL A 68 2.73 10.70 -6.28
N ILE A 69 2.48 9.41 -6.58
CA ILE A 69 3.53 8.41 -6.83
C ILE A 69 3.12 7.53 -8.02
N THR A 70 3.97 7.48 -9.03
CA THR A 70 3.80 6.67 -10.24
C THR A 70 4.79 5.49 -10.27
N PRO A 71 4.52 4.42 -11.05
CA PRO A 71 5.46 3.33 -11.19
C PRO A 71 6.78 3.81 -11.83
N MET A 72 7.90 3.29 -11.29
CA MET A 72 9.22 3.43 -11.92
C MET A 72 9.38 2.31 -12.95
N ILE A 73 8.99 2.55 -14.20
CA ILE A 73 8.84 1.53 -15.25
C ILE A 73 10.15 0.85 -15.67
N GLU A 74 11.30 1.40 -15.32
CA GLU A 74 12.61 0.77 -15.51
C GLU A 74 12.84 -0.39 -14.52
N LEU A 75 12.13 -0.40 -13.41
CA LEU A 75 12.29 -1.37 -12.32
C LEU A 75 11.06 -2.24 -12.11
N TYR A 76 9.87 -1.70 -12.39
CA TYR A 76 8.59 -2.31 -12.05
C TYR A 76 7.63 -2.35 -13.25
N GLU A 77 6.69 -3.30 -13.21
CA GLU A 77 5.60 -3.37 -14.19
C GLU A 77 4.65 -2.19 -14.01
N LYS A 78 4.22 -1.59 -15.11
CA LYS A 78 3.37 -0.39 -15.11
C LYS A 78 1.91 -0.63 -14.73
N LEU A 79 1.46 -1.90 -14.70
CA LEU A 79 0.06 -2.26 -14.46
C LEU A 79 -0.21 -2.74 -13.03
N ASP A 80 0.82 -2.95 -12.23
CA ASP A 80 0.70 -3.43 -10.86
C ASP A 80 1.39 -2.46 -9.91
N TRP A 81 0.68 -1.40 -9.52
CA TRP A 81 1.17 -0.34 -8.64
C TRP A 81 0.04 0.19 -7.78
N ARG A 82 -0.25 -0.48 -6.64
CA ARG A 82 -1.48 -0.28 -5.89
C ARG A 82 -1.38 -0.55 -4.40
N ASP A 83 -2.52 -0.43 -3.73
CA ASP A 83 -2.77 -0.76 -2.32
C ASP A 83 -1.82 -0.03 -1.36
N PRO A 84 -1.73 1.31 -1.41
CA PRO A 84 -0.84 2.05 -0.54
C PRO A 84 -1.24 1.88 0.93
N TYR A 85 -0.26 1.57 1.77
CA TYR A 85 -0.41 1.54 3.22
C TYR A 85 0.55 2.52 3.86
N VAL A 86 0.03 3.56 4.48
CA VAL A 86 0.80 4.63 5.11
C VAL A 86 0.79 4.49 6.63
N PHE A 87 1.95 4.70 7.26
CA PHE A 87 2.09 4.77 8.71
C PHE A 87 3.33 5.58 9.11
N TYR A 88 3.37 6.05 10.36
CA TYR A 88 4.58 6.66 10.91
C TYR A 88 5.48 5.59 11.52
N ASN A 89 6.74 5.55 11.10
CA ASN A 89 7.73 4.62 11.66
C ASN A 89 8.53 5.30 12.75
N GLU A 90 8.27 4.95 14.00
CA GLU A 90 8.93 5.52 15.19
C GLU A 90 10.43 5.26 15.24
N GLU A 91 10.91 4.16 14.66
CA GLU A 91 12.34 3.81 14.62
C GLU A 91 13.09 4.63 13.56
N ASP A 92 12.45 4.87 12.41
CA ASP A 92 13.02 5.63 11.28
C ASP A 92 12.68 7.14 11.33
N LYS A 93 11.79 7.53 12.26
CA LYS A 93 11.35 8.92 12.48
C LYS A 93 10.82 9.60 11.20
N CYS A 94 10.04 8.86 10.42
CA CYS A 94 9.38 9.36 9.21
C CYS A 94 8.16 8.52 8.84
N TYR A 95 7.35 9.06 7.94
CA TYR A 95 6.24 8.34 7.34
C TYR A 95 6.76 7.35 6.29
N TRP A 96 6.19 6.16 6.32
CA TRP A 96 6.42 5.12 5.34
C TRP A 96 5.16 4.88 4.54
N ILE A 97 5.29 4.66 3.25
CA ILE A 97 4.21 4.14 2.40
C ILE A 97 4.68 2.86 1.72
N LEU A 98 3.92 1.80 1.90
CA LEU A 98 4.12 0.51 1.26
C LEU A 98 3.23 0.43 0.03
N ILE A 99 3.77 -0.05 -1.09
CA ILE A 99 3.05 -0.17 -2.36
C ILE A 99 3.23 -1.58 -2.90
N SER A 100 2.13 -2.22 -3.29
CA SER A 100 2.14 -3.50 -3.99
C SER A 100 2.64 -3.31 -5.42
N ALA A 101 3.68 -4.06 -5.81
CA ALA A 101 4.33 -3.91 -7.11
C ALA A 101 4.88 -5.24 -7.65
N ARG A 102 5.39 -5.21 -8.89
CA ARG A 102 6.00 -6.36 -9.56
C ARG A 102 7.32 -5.96 -10.23
N ARG A 103 8.42 -6.60 -9.80
CA ARG A 103 9.78 -6.32 -10.28
C ARG A 103 10.03 -6.92 -11.67
N LEU A 104 10.68 -6.18 -12.54
CA LEU A 104 11.03 -6.64 -13.90
C LEU A 104 12.20 -7.63 -13.95
N ASP A 105 13.11 -7.58 -12.98
CA ASP A 105 14.31 -8.43 -12.88
C ASP A 105 14.04 -9.84 -12.33
N MET A 106 12.77 -10.19 -12.09
CA MET A 106 12.35 -11.49 -11.57
C MET A 106 11.52 -12.29 -12.59
N PRO A 107 11.49 -13.62 -12.51
CA PRO A 107 10.59 -14.45 -13.31
C PRO A 107 9.13 -14.00 -13.12
N VAL A 108 8.33 -13.98 -14.20
CA VAL A 108 6.97 -13.41 -14.23
C VAL A 108 6.09 -13.85 -13.06
N THR A 109 6.11 -15.14 -12.70
CA THR A 109 5.31 -15.68 -11.58
C THR A 109 5.84 -15.35 -10.20
N ARG A 110 7.01 -14.69 -10.09
CA ARG A 110 7.71 -14.38 -8.83
C ARG A 110 8.04 -12.90 -8.68
N ARG A 111 7.47 -12.05 -9.52
CA ARG A 111 7.75 -10.59 -9.56
C ARG A 111 7.21 -9.83 -8.38
N GLY A 112 6.24 -10.38 -7.65
CA GLY A 112 5.58 -9.70 -6.57
C GLY A 112 6.53 -9.18 -5.49
N CYS A 113 6.39 -7.90 -5.17
CA CYS A 113 7.16 -7.23 -4.12
C CYS A 113 6.33 -6.13 -3.45
N ILE A 114 6.80 -5.72 -2.29
CA ILE A 114 6.30 -4.55 -1.56
C ILE A 114 7.39 -3.50 -1.63
N VAL A 115 7.07 -2.36 -2.23
CA VAL A 115 7.98 -1.22 -2.41
C VAL A 115 7.75 -0.24 -1.28
N LEU A 116 8.83 0.37 -0.79
CA LEU A 116 8.83 1.39 0.25
C LEU A 116 9.22 2.74 -0.33
N TYR A 117 8.41 3.75 -0.01
CA TYR A 117 8.79 5.16 -0.04
C TYR A 117 8.73 5.74 1.37
N ARG A 118 9.50 6.80 1.61
CA ARG A 118 9.57 7.52 2.89
C ARG A 118 9.28 9.00 2.69
N SER A 119 8.69 9.62 3.71
CA SER A 119 8.41 11.05 3.73
C SER A 119 8.59 11.62 5.13
N LYS A 120 8.95 12.89 5.21
CA LYS A 120 8.98 13.67 6.46
C LYS A 120 7.71 14.49 6.69
N ASP A 121 6.89 14.65 5.65
CA ASP A 121 5.81 15.64 5.61
C ASP A 121 4.52 15.15 4.92
N LEU A 122 4.43 13.85 4.55
CA LEU A 122 3.31 13.24 3.82
C LEU A 122 3.06 13.84 2.41
N VAL A 123 3.96 14.68 1.92
CA VAL A 123 3.88 15.35 0.62
C VAL A 123 5.03 14.93 -0.29
N ASN A 124 6.26 15.01 0.22
CA ASN A 124 7.47 14.70 -0.52
C ASN A 124 7.91 13.24 -0.23
N TRP A 125 7.78 12.37 -1.22
CA TRP A 125 8.06 10.95 -1.09
C TRP A 125 9.38 10.57 -1.76
N GLU A 126 10.29 9.99 -0.97
CA GLU A 126 11.59 9.50 -1.42
C GLU A 126 11.53 7.97 -1.62
N TYR A 127 11.90 7.51 -2.80
CA TYR A 127 12.00 6.09 -3.10
C TYR A 127 13.13 5.44 -2.29
N TYR A 128 12.79 4.39 -1.53
CA TYR A 128 13.76 3.60 -0.78
C TYR A 128 14.18 2.33 -1.55
N GLY A 129 13.20 1.62 -2.12
CA GLY A 129 13.42 0.36 -2.81
C GLY A 129 12.41 -0.73 -2.42
N PRO A 130 12.62 -1.97 -2.89
CA PRO A 130 11.81 -3.10 -2.47
C PRO A 130 12.11 -3.45 -1.00
N LEU A 131 11.13 -3.27 -0.12
CA LEU A 131 11.21 -3.67 1.29
C LEU A 131 11.13 -5.19 1.44
N TYR A 132 10.30 -5.84 0.61
CA TYR A 132 10.08 -7.27 0.64
C TYR A 132 9.78 -7.83 -0.75
N SER A 133 10.46 -8.92 -1.10
CA SER A 133 10.22 -9.70 -2.31
C SER A 133 10.10 -11.16 -1.91
N ALA A 134 8.87 -11.67 -1.88
CA ALA A 134 8.60 -13.04 -1.43
C ALA A 134 9.22 -14.12 -2.33
N GLY A 135 9.39 -13.82 -3.63
CA GLY A 135 9.91 -14.75 -4.63
C GLY A 135 8.99 -15.95 -4.92
N ASN A 136 7.77 -15.91 -4.38
CA ASN A 136 6.79 -16.99 -4.46
C ASN A 136 5.35 -16.49 -4.64
N THR A 137 5.17 -15.25 -5.00
CA THR A 137 3.85 -14.68 -5.30
C THR A 137 3.90 -13.80 -6.53
N ASN A 138 2.81 -13.80 -7.27
CA ASN A 138 2.65 -12.97 -8.45
C ASN A 138 2.61 -11.49 -8.08
N CYS A 139 1.74 -11.13 -7.13
CA CYS A 139 1.64 -9.80 -6.53
C CYS A 139 1.18 -9.93 -5.07
N PRO A 140 1.89 -9.38 -4.08
CA PRO A 140 1.35 -9.21 -2.74
C PRO A 140 0.36 -8.04 -2.75
N GLU A 141 -0.83 -8.21 -2.20
CA GLU A 141 -1.88 -7.20 -2.22
C GLU A 141 -2.27 -6.78 -0.81
N CYS A 142 -2.77 -5.54 -0.68
CA CYS A 142 -3.28 -5.00 0.58
C CYS A 142 -2.30 -5.18 1.74
N SER A 143 -1.03 -4.86 1.52
CA SER A 143 0.02 -5.03 2.53
C SER A 143 -0.18 -4.05 3.70
N GLU A 144 0.12 -4.52 4.90
CA GLU A 144 0.18 -3.71 6.12
C GLU A 144 1.40 -4.08 6.95
N MET A 145 1.88 -3.14 7.73
CA MET A 145 3.05 -3.33 8.59
C MET A 145 2.82 -2.66 9.94
N TYR A 146 3.06 -3.41 11.00
CA TYR A 146 2.87 -2.94 12.37
C TYR A 146 3.81 -3.66 13.34
N LYS A 147 3.95 -3.12 14.53
CA LYS A 147 4.82 -3.67 15.58
C LYS A 147 4.00 -4.10 16.79
N ILE A 148 4.23 -5.32 17.28
CA ILE A 148 3.67 -5.81 18.54
C ILE A 148 4.85 -6.23 19.44
N GLY A 149 5.00 -5.55 20.57
CA GLY A 149 6.18 -5.69 21.41
C GLY A 149 7.47 -5.39 20.62
N ASP A 150 8.41 -6.32 20.61
CA ASP A 150 9.68 -6.19 19.87
C ASP A 150 9.67 -6.83 18.48
N THR A 151 8.49 -7.13 17.95
CA THR A 151 8.38 -7.87 16.68
C THR A 151 7.58 -7.07 15.66
N TRP A 152 8.17 -6.87 14.51
CA TRP A 152 7.51 -6.33 13.34
C TRP A 152 6.77 -7.42 12.59
N TYR A 153 5.56 -7.10 12.15
CA TYR A 153 4.68 -7.93 11.33
C TYR A 153 4.47 -7.24 10.00
N LEU A 154 4.63 -7.97 8.91
CA LEU A 154 4.29 -7.56 7.55
C LEU A 154 3.24 -8.54 7.05
N SER A 155 2.00 -8.10 6.92
CA SER A 155 0.91 -8.89 6.35
C SER A 155 0.64 -8.49 4.92
N TYR A 156 0.21 -9.43 4.11
CA TYR A 156 -0.24 -9.19 2.74
C TYR A 156 -1.13 -10.34 2.26
N SER A 157 -1.97 -10.04 1.28
CA SER A 157 -2.83 -11.01 0.63
C SER A 157 -2.22 -11.52 -0.67
N ARG A 158 -2.52 -12.75 -1.01
CA ARG A 158 -2.14 -13.38 -2.28
C ARG A 158 -3.31 -14.18 -2.84
N PHE A 159 -3.53 -14.08 -4.15
CA PHE A 159 -4.64 -14.77 -4.80
C PHE A 159 -4.17 -15.84 -5.81
N SER A 160 -2.95 -15.72 -6.33
CA SER A 160 -2.47 -16.54 -7.44
C SER A 160 -2.08 -17.98 -7.05
N GLU A 161 -1.68 -18.18 -5.78
CA GLU A 161 -1.27 -19.50 -5.27
C GLU A 161 -2.35 -20.11 -4.38
N PHE A 162 -2.69 -19.39 -3.33
CA PHE A 162 -3.70 -19.78 -2.37
C PHE A 162 -4.36 -18.50 -1.82
N VAL A 163 -5.65 -18.36 -2.05
CA VAL A 163 -6.39 -17.13 -1.68
C VAL A 163 -6.47 -16.99 -0.17
N ASN A 164 -5.57 -16.19 0.39
CA ASN A 164 -5.51 -15.88 1.81
C ASN A 164 -4.62 -14.67 2.13
N THR A 165 -4.80 -14.12 3.33
CA THR A 165 -3.86 -13.19 3.95
C THR A 165 -2.83 -13.95 4.75
N ILE A 166 -1.57 -13.60 4.58
CA ILE A 166 -0.44 -14.21 5.29
C ILE A 166 0.44 -13.12 5.92
N TYR A 167 1.34 -13.52 6.82
CA TYR A 167 2.26 -12.57 7.44
C TYR A 167 3.69 -13.08 7.51
N ARG A 168 4.59 -12.14 7.71
CA ARG A 168 6.01 -12.33 7.99
C ARG A 168 6.36 -11.59 9.27
N THR A 169 7.44 -11.99 9.91
CA THR A 169 7.94 -11.36 11.14
C THR A 169 9.40 -10.97 11.01
N SER A 170 9.78 -9.90 11.71
CA SER A 170 11.16 -9.45 11.82
C SER A 170 11.42 -8.75 13.15
N LYS A 171 12.69 -8.62 13.53
CA LYS A 171 13.14 -7.77 14.65
C LYS A 171 13.52 -6.36 14.20
N SER A 172 13.54 -6.11 12.91
CA SER A 172 13.82 -4.80 12.31
C SER A 172 12.74 -4.47 11.28
N PRO A 173 12.33 -3.21 11.12
CA PRO A 173 11.37 -2.80 10.09
C PRO A 173 11.88 -3.07 8.67
N PHE A 174 13.19 -3.17 8.48
CA PHE A 174 13.82 -3.48 7.20
C PHE A 174 14.02 -4.98 6.94
N GLY A 175 13.60 -5.85 7.85
CA GLY A 175 13.85 -7.28 7.76
C GLY A 175 15.15 -7.70 8.49
N PRO A 176 15.69 -8.90 8.24
CA PRO A 176 15.16 -9.91 7.32
C PRO A 176 13.81 -10.48 7.77
N TRP A 177 12.90 -10.60 6.81
CA TRP A 177 11.55 -11.10 7.05
C TRP A 177 11.50 -12.62 7.08
N LYS A 178 10.99 -13.18 8.17
CA LYS A 178 10.92 -14.63 8.39
C LYS A 178 9.49 -15.13 8.23
N LYS A 179 9.35 -16.28 7.57
CA LYS A 179 8.09 -17.01 7.51
C LYS A 179 7.89 -17.78 8.83
N PRO A 180 6.83 -17.53 9.61
CA PRO A 180 6.48 -18.34 10.77
C PRO A 180 5.97 -19.73 10.36
N LYS A 181 5.93 -20.66 11.32
CA LYS A 181 5.46 -22.04 11.07
C LYS A 181 4.02 -22.07 10.54
N LYS A 182 3.17 -21.17 11.05
CA LYS A 182 1.80 -20.92 10.56
C LYS A 182 1.74 -19.44 10.21
N ASP A 183 1.64 -19.11 8.95
CA ASP A 183 1.68 -17.74 8.45
C ASP A 183 0.34 -17.23 7.90
N GLY A 184 -0.70 -18.06 7.88
CA GLY A 184 -2.05 -17.65 7.48
C GLY A 184 -2.78 -16.93 8.60
N ILE A 185 -3.45 -15.83 8.24
CA ILE A 185 -4.38 -15.09 9.09
C ILE A 185 -5.80 -15.50 8.66
N GLY A 186 -6.61 -15.93 9.63
CA GLY A 186 -7.97 -16.39 9.36
C GLY A 186 -8.04 -17.72 8.60
N GLY A 187 -9.20 -18.01 8.03
CA GLY A 187 -9.49 -19.22 7.30
C GLY A 187 -9.19 -19.10 5.78
N ARG A 188 -9.60 -20.14 5.05
CA ARG A 188 -9.53 -20.14 3.57
C ARG A 188 -10.35 -18.97 3.02
N ARG A 189 -9.81 -18.22 2.06
CA ARG A 189 -10.39 -17.02 1.44
C ARG A 189 -10.53 -15.82 2.39
N PHE A 190 -9.87 -15.82 3.54
CA PHE A 190 -9.71 -14.61 4.34
C PHE A 190 -8.69 -13.71 3.63
N TYR A 191 -9.19 -12.72 2.91
CA TYR A 191 -8.46 -11.94 1.93
C TYR A 191 -8.58 -10.44 2.19
N ALA A 192 -7.54 -9.67 1.84
CA ALA A 192 -7.49 -8.22 1.99
C ALA A 192 -7.79 -7.76 3.43
N ALA A 193 -7.24 -8.49 4.39
CA ALA A 193 -7.42 -8.15 5.80
C ALA A 193 -6.82 -6.77 6.09
N LYS A 194 -7.56 -5.98 6.86
CA LYS A 194 -7.11 -4.72 7.43
C LYS A 194 -7.03 -4.87 8.94
N SER A 195 -6.00 -4.26 9.52
CA SER A 195 -5.78 -4.26 10.96
C SER A 195 -6.01 -2.87 11.54
N MET A 196 -6.44 -2.84 12.78
CA MET A 196 -6.53 -1.64 13.59
C MET A 196 -5.91 -1.96 14.94
N GLN A 197 -5.12 -1.05 15.47
CA GLN A 197 -4.60 -1.15 16.81
C GLN A 197 -5.68 -0.69 17.78
N ASP A 198 -5.94 -1.52 18.80
CA ASP A 198 -6.80 -1.19 19.93
C ASP A 198 -5.94 -0.54 21.02
N ASP A 199 -6.48 0.45 21.74
CA ASP A 199 -5.79 1.19 22.82
C ASP A 199 -5.59 0.36 24.07
#